data_366340e6a8e633db5f4e06608d25e235
#
_entry.id   366340e6a8e633db5f4e06608d25e235
#
_cell.length_a   1.000
_cell.length_b   1.000
_cell.length_c   1.000
_cell.angle_alpha   90.00
_cell.angle_beta   90.00
_cell.angle_gamma   90.00
#
_symmetry.space_group_name_H-M   'P 1'
#
loop_
_entity.id
_entity.type
_entity.pdbx_description
1 polymer ?
#
loop_
_entity_poly.entity_id
_entity_poly.type
_entity_poly.pdbx_seq_one_letter_code
_entity_poly.pdbx_strand_id
1 'polypeptide(L)'
;MSKDMTYAGVMARRPEIMKNSAGLDFSKFESGSIAFDYERMMKEAGFTIEEIQKIQSEHGVGNTPIIELRNLTALARKVAPEGKGARIFIKDEASNASGSFKARRASTAVYQAKKLGYKGVVTATSGNYGAAVASQAAMYGLKCIVVQECYDSRGVGQPEIVEKARKCEALGAEVVQLSVGPELFYIFLSILEETGYFNASLYTPYAIAGVETLGYEIAMQFREKFGKDPDVVIATNAGGGNLTGTARGLRKA
;
A
#
# COMPACT_ATOMS: atom_id res chain seq x y z
N MET A 1 -8.80 -11.44 34.90
CA MET A 1 -9.86 -10.46 34.61
C MET A 1 -10.10 -10.48 33.08
N SER A 2 -11.36 -10.54 32.64
CA SER A 2 -11.68 -10.42 31.22
C SER A 2 -11.25 -9.01 30.71
N LYS A 3 -10.69 -8.94 29.51
CA LYS A 3 -10.34 -7.64 28.88
C LYS A 3 -11.62 -6.82 28.69
N ASP A 4 -11.52 -5.51 28.93
CA ASP A 4 -12.61 -4.58 28.60
C ASP A 4 -12.70 -4.44 27.07
N MET A 5 -13.72 -5.04 26.46
CA MET A 5 -13.98 -5.02 25.01
C MET A 5 -14.91 -3.89 24.58
N THR A 6 -15.23 -2.92 25.47
CA THR A 6 -15.93 -1.69 25.06
C THR A 6 -15.06 -0.86 24.13
N TYR A 7 -15.69 0.02 23.35
CA TYR A 7 -14.98 0.97 22.48
C TYR A 7 -13.88 1.75 23.26
N ALA A 8 -14.24 2.27 24.44
CA ALA A 8 -13.30 3.00 25.29
C ALA A 8 -12.12 2.13 25.74
N GLY A 9 -12.39 0.89 26.15
CA GLY A 9 -11.38 -0.06 26.60
C GLY A 9 -10.39 -0.44 25.49
N VAL A 10 -10.88 -0.73 24.28
CA VAL A 10 -10.03 -1.05 23.12
C VAL A 10 -9.21 0.17 22.71
N MET A 11 -9.84 1.35 22.64
CA MET A 11 -9.13 2.58 22.25
C MET A 11 -8.06 3.00 23.28
N ALA A 12 -8.27 2.72 24.55
CA ALA A 12 -7.25 2.98 25.59
C ALA A 12 -6.00 2.09 25.39
N ARG A 13 -6.16 0.87 24.88
CA ARG A 13 -5.06 -0.06 24.59
C ARG A 13 -4.45 0.10 23.18
N ARG A 14 -4.97 1.03 22.36
CA ARG A 14 -4.50 1.25 21.00
C ARG A 14 -2.96 1.35 20.87
N PRO A 15 -2.24 2.11 21.70
CA PRO A 15 -0.77 2.21 21.57
C PRO A 15 -0.08 0.85 21.70
N GLU A 16 -0.53 0.02 22.63
CA GLU A 16 0.01 -1.32 22.85
C GLU A 16 -0.34 -2.27 21.70
N ILE A 17 -1.62 -2.29 21.27
CA ILE A 17 -2.06 -3.09 20.12
C ILE A 17 -1.24 -2.74 18.88
N MET A 18 -1.06 -1.46 18.60
CA MET A 18 -0.30 -0.98 17.46
C MET A 18 1.17 -1.38 17.53
N LYS A 19 1.80 -1.25 18.70
CA LYS A 19 3.18 -1.68 18.93
C LYS A 19 3.36 -3.18 18.68
N ASN A 20 2.47 -3.99 19.22
CA ASN A 20 2.56 -5.45 19.14
C ASN A 20 2.24 -5.99 17.74
N SER A 21 1.46 -5.26 16.94
CA SER A 21 1.02 -5.71 15.61
C SER A 21 1.80 -5.11 14.44
N ALA A 22 2.58 -4.04 14.65
CA ALA A 22 3.27 -3.37 13.54
C ALA A 22 4.73 -3.82 13.34
N GLY A 23 5.29 -4.59 14.28
CA GLY A 23 6.72 -4.93 14.28
C GLY A 23 7.64 -3.72 14.41
N LEU A 24 7.09 -2.58 14.87
CA LEU A 24 7.78 -1.31 15.02
C LEU A 24 7.15 -0.51 16.16
N ASP A 25 7.99 0.04 17.02
CA ASP A 25 7.54 0.93 18.07
C ASP A 25 7.52 2.38 17.58
N PHE A 26 6.36 2.86 17.17
CA PHE A 26 6.17 4.20 16.63
C PHE A 26 6.51 5.32 17.62
N SER A 27 6.40 5.07 18.94
CA SER A 27 6.71 6.06 19.97
C SER A 27 8.15 6.53 19.93
N LYS A 28 9.06 5.70 19.44
CA LYS A 28 10.48 6.06 19.28
C LYS A 28 10.76 7.11 18.21
N PHE A 29 9.79 7.35 17.34
CA PHE A 29 9.90 8.23 16.19
C PHE A 29 9.00 9.45 16.27
N GLU A 30 8.29 9.62 17.39
CA GLU A 30 7.45 10.80 17.59
C GLU A 30 8.29 12.08 17.56
N SER A 31 7.82 13.05 16.75
CA SER A 31 8.45 14.36 16.57
C SER A 31 7.38 15.44 16.77
N GLY A 32 6.95 15.59 18.02
CA GLY A 32 5.82 16.44 18.38
C GLY A 32 4.50 15.66 18.51
N SER A 33 3.38 16.37 18.71
CA SER A 33 2.09 15.78 19.07
C SER A 33 1.39 15.01 17.94
N ILE A 34 1.73 15.27 16.68
CA ILE A 34 1.06 14.71 15.49
C ILE A 34 2.03 14.33 14.37
N ALA A 35 3.33 14.35 14.61
CA ALA A 35 4.34 14.09 13.60
C ALA A 35 5.28 12.97 14.02
N PHE A 36 5.84 12.28 13.02
CA PHE A 36 6.86 11.26 13.19
C PHE A 36 8.10 11.61 12.38
N ASP A 37 9.28 11.26 12.88
CA ASP A 37 10.52 11.27 12.12
C ASP A 37 10.52 10.10 11.12
N TYR A 38 9.86 10.33 10.00
CA TYR A 38 9.66 9.29 8.99
C TYR A 38 10.95 8.88 8.30
N GLU A 39 11.89 9.81 8.12
CA GLU A 39 13.20 9.51 7.52
C GLU A 39 14.02 8.55 8.40
N ARG A 40 13.98 8.75 9.70
CA ARG A 40 14.60 7.83 10.66
C ARG A 40 13.91 6.46 10.65
N MET A 41 12.58 6.42 10.61
CA MET A 41 11.84 5.16 10.45
C MET A 41 12.24 4.41 9.19
N MET A 42 12.36 5.10 8.05
CA MET A 42 12.74 4.49 6.78
C MET A 42 14.17 3.93 6.80
N LYS A 43 15.10 4.61 7.50
CA LYS A 43 16.47 4.10 7.69
C LYS A 43 16.50 2.85 8.56
N GLU A 44 15.71 2.81 9.63
CA GLU A 44 15.63 1.64 10.52
C GLU A 44 14.89 0.46 9.88
N ALA A 45 14.00 0.70 8.92
CA ALA A 45 13.37 -0.36 8.13
C ALA A 45 14.38 -1.15 7.30
N GLY A 46 15.47 -0.50 6.87
CA GLY A 46 16.67 -1.13 6.35
C GLY A 46 16.55 -1.84 5.00
N PHE A 47 15.52 -1.55 4.18
CA PHE A 47 15.40 -2.14 2.85
C PHE A 47 16.20 -1.34 1.81
N THR A 48 17.03 -2.02 1.01
CA THR A 48 17.59 -1.48 -0.21
C THR A 48 16.63 -1.65 -1.39
N ILE A 49 16.85 -0.92 -2.49
CA ILE A 49 16.04 -1.08 -3.70
C ILE A 49 16.14 -2.49 -4.26
N GLU A 50 17.34 -3.06 -4.28
CA GLU A 50 17.63 -4.40 -4.79
C GLU A 50 16.92 -5.48 -3.97
N GLU A 51 16.91 -5.36 -2.65
CA GLU A 51 16.17 -6.26 -1.76
C GLU A 51 14.67 -6.19 -2.03
N ILE A 52 14.12 -4.98 -2.18
CA ILE A 52 12.70 -4.79 -2.49
C ILE A 52 12.37 -5.39 -3.86
N GLN A 53 13.18 -5.12 -4.88
CA GLN A 53 12.98 -5.68 -6.22
C GLN A 53 13.00 -7.21 -6.21
N LYS A 54 13.90 -7.81 -5.43
CA LYS A 54 13.95 -9.27 -5.26
C LYS A 54 12.67 -9.80 -4.63
N ILE A 55 12.22 -9.22 -3.50
CA ILE A 55 10.99 -9.60 -2.81
C ILE A 55 9.78 -9.48 -3.76
N GLN A 56 9.72 -8.43 -4.55
CA GLN A 56 8.63 -8.16 -5.46
C GLN A 56 8.62 -9.11 -6.66
N SER A 57 9.77 -9.36 -7.25
CA SER A 57 9.90 -10.21 -8.44
C SER A 57 9.48 -11.66 -8.19
N GLU A 58 9.73 -12.19 -6.99
CA GLU A 58 9.31 -13.53 -6.58
C GLU A 58 7.79 -13.72 -6.64
N HIS A 59 7.03 -12.63 -6.55
CA HIS A 59 5.57 -12.64 -6.52
C HIS A 59 4.90 -11.87 -7.67
N GLY A 60 5.62 -11.66 -8.77
CA GLY A 60 5.07 -10.98 -9.95
C GLY A 60 4.66 -9.54 -9.70
N VAL A 61 5.39 -8.85 -8.84
CA VAL A 61 5.18 -7.42 -8.51
C VAL A 61 6.35 -6.63 -9.06
N GLY A 62 6.06 -5.47 -9.65
CA GLY A 62 7.07 -4.62 -10.26
C GLY A 62 7.36 -4.97 -11.71
N ASN A 63 8.36 -4.33 -12.27
CA ASN A 63 8.74 -4.41 -13.69
C ASN A 63 7.55 -4.20 -14.64
N THR A 64 6.65 -3.28 -14.29
CA THR A 64 5.47 -2.97 -15.07
C THR A 64 5.83 -2.13 -16.30
N PRO A 65 5.04 -2.19 -17.40
CA PRO A 65 5.40 -1.51 -18.63
C PRO A 65 5.19 0.01 -18.57
N ILE A 66 6.01 0.73 -19.33
CA ILE A 66 5.77 2.14 -19.68
C ILE A 66 5.26 2.21 -21.10
N ILE A 67 4.05 2.77 -21.28
CA ILE A 67 3.30 2.82 -22.53
C ILE A 67 3.11 4.29 -22.94
N GLU A 68 3.46 4.62 -24.19
CA GLU A 68 3.18 5.98 -24.74
C GLU A 68 1.69 6.10 -25.10
N LEU A 69 1.05 7.13 -24.56
CA LEU A 69 -0.34 7.49 -24.88
C LEU A 69 -0.36 8.37 -26.14
N ARG A 70 -0.26 7.74 -27.31
CA ARG A 70 -0.07 8.42 -28.61
C ARG A 70 -1.15 9.46 -28.91
N ASN A 71 -2.42 9.12 -28.64
CA ASN A 71 -3.55 10.03 -28.91
C ASN A 71 -3.50 11.27 -27.98
N LEU A 72 -3.21 11.09 -26.70
CA LEU A 72 -3.05 12.21 -25.77
C LEU A 72 -1.81 13.05 -26.09
N THR A 73 -0.71 12.42 -26.48
CA THR A 73 0.47 13.11 -26.98
C THR A 73 0.15 13.97 -28.20
N ALA A 74 -0.59 13.42 -29.18
CA ALA A 74 -1.01 14.17 -30.37
C ALA A 74 -1.92 15.36 -30.01
N LEU A 75 -2.86 15.15 -29.08
CA LEU A 75 -3.76 16.21 -28.59
C LEU A 75 -2.98 17.32 -27.87
N ALA A 76 -2.05 16.97 -26.98
CA ALA A 76 -1.20 17.95 -26.28
C ALA A 76 -0.40 18.82 -27.26
N ARG A 77 0.11 18.21 -28.33
CA ARG A 77 0.84 18.93 -29.39
C ARG A 77 -0.01 19.86 -30.22
N LYS A 78 -1.30 19.55 -30.43
CA LYS A 78 -2.22 20.42 -31.16
C LYS A 78 -2.52 21.73 -30.44
N VAL A 79 -2.51 21.73 -29.11
CA VAL A 79 -2.83 22.90 -28.27
C VAL A 79 -1.60 23.64 -27.76
N ALA A 80 -0.42 23.08 -27.95
CA ALA A 80 0.83 23.70 -27.58
C ALA A 80 1.40 24.59 -28.71
N PRO A 81 2.25 25.58 -28.40
CA PRO A 81 3.01 26.31 -29.41
C PRO A 81 3.83 25.36 -30.29
N GLU A 82 4.11 25.78 -31.52
CA GLU A 82 4.91 25.02 -32.50
C GLU A 82 6.23 24.50 -31.88
N GLY A 83 6.55 23.24 -32.11
CA GLY A 83 7.74 22.59 -31.56
C GLY A 83 7.65 22.24 -30.06
N LYS A 84 6.52 22.55 -29.41
CA LYS A 84 6.24 22.25 -28.00
C LYS A 84 5.20 21.12 -27.86
N GLY A 85 4.84 20.82 -26.64
CA GLY A 85 3.87 19.78 -26.29
C GLY A 85 4.52 18.53 -25.74
N ALA A 86 3.92 18.02 -24.66
CA ALA A 86 4.46 16.88 -23.93
C ALA A 86 4.27 15.57 -24.71
N ARG A 87 5.23 14.65 -24.60
CA ARG A 87 5.00 13.23 -24.81
C ARG A 87 4.45 12.65 -23.53
N ILE A 88 3.33 11.97 -23.62
CA ILE A 88 2.59 11.47 -22.43
C ILE A 88 2.71 9.96 -22.38
N PHE A 89 3.10 9.46 -21.20
CA PHE A 89 3.28 8.05 -20.92
C PHE A 89 2.46 7.64 -19.71
N ILE A 90 2.10 6.38 -19.64
CA ILE A 90 1.54 5.74 -18.45
C ILE A 90 2.48 4.64 -17.97
N LYS A 91 2.74 4.59 -16.68
CA LYS A 91 3.31 3.44 -16.00
C LYS A 91 2.14 2.53 -15.60
N ASP A 92 1.97 1.41 -16.29
CA ASP A 92 0.79 0.55 -16.14
C ASP A 92 0.91 -0.37 -14.93
N GLU A 93 0.53 0.14 -13.78
CA GLU A 93 0.53 -0.61 -12.52
C GLU A 93 -0.63 -1.64 -12.40
N ALA A 94 -1.57 -1.68 -13.36
CA ALA A 94 -2.58 -2.73 -13.42
C ALA A 94 -1.96 -4.09 -13.81
N SER A 95 -0.77 -4.08 -14.38
CA SER A 95 0.00 -5.29 -14.72
C SER A 95 0.55 -6.06 -13.51
N ASN A 96 0.51 -5.49 -12.31
CA ASN A 96 0.88 -6.23 -11.10
C ASN A 96 -0.11 -7.37 -10.79
N ALA A 97 0.36 -8.41 -10.11
CA ALA A 97 -0.42 -9.62 -9.76
C ALA A 97 -1.79 -9.33 -9.12
N SER A 98 -1.91 -8.30 -8.29
CA SER A 98 -3.19 -7.89 -7.69
C SER A 98 -3.99 -6.87 -8.53
N GLY A 99 -3.49 -6.47 -9.71
CA GLY A 99 -4.16 -5.53 -10.60
C GLY A 99 -4.01 -4.06 -10.23
N SER A 100 -3.04 -3.68 -9.42
CA SER A 100 -2.78 -2.28 -9.06
C SER A 100 -1.41 -2.07 -8.42
N PHE A 101 -0.94 -0.80 -8.35
CA PHE A 101 0.29 -0.43 -7.64
C PHE A 101 0.30 -0.80 -6.16
N LYS A 102 -0.86 -1.08 -5.58
CA LYS A 102 -1.00 -1.53 -4.19
C LYS A 102 -0.23 -2.82 -3.92
N ALA A 103 0.02 -3.63 -4.94
CA ALA A 103 0.86 -4.82 -4.85
C ALA A 103 2.26 -4.48 -4.33
N ARG A 104 2.86 -3.38 -4.78
CA ARG A 104 4.19 -2.93 -4.32
C ARG A 104 4.20 -2.65 -2.83
N ARG A 105 3.17 -1.97 -2.34
CA ARG A 105 3.01 -1.67 -0.92
C ARG A 105 2.79 -2.93 -0.09
N ALA A 106 1.92 -3.83 -0.57
CA ALA A 106 1.57 -5.06 0.14
C ALA A 106 2.74 -6.05 0.19
N SER A 107 3.54 -6.16 -0.87
CA SER A 107 4.63 -7.14 -0.97
C SER A 107 5.60 -7.03 0.19
N THR A 108 6.12 -5.85 0.47
CA THR A 108 7.09 -5.62 1.55
C THR A 108 6.45 -5.65 2.95
N ALA A 109 5.20 -5.19 3.09
CA ALA A 109 4.48 -5.27 4.36
C ALA A 109 4.22 -6.72 4.77
N VAL A 110 3.74 -7.55 3.84
CA VAL A 110 3.46 -8.98 4.10
C VAL A 110 4.76 -9.79 4.23
N TYR A 111 5.79 -9.47 3.43
CA TYR A 111 7.13 -10.04 3.62
C TYR A 111 7.65 -9.79 5.03
N GLN A 112 7.52 -8.56 5.55
CA GLN A 112 7.95 -8.22 6.90
C GLN A 112 7.16 -9.01 7.96
N ALA A 113 5.85 -9.17 7.78
CA ALA A 113 5.04 -10.02 8.65
C ALA A 113 5.56 -11.46 8.69
N LYS A 114 5.86 -12.03 7.52
CA LYS A 114 6.46 -13.38 7.42
C LYS A 114 7.82 -13.47 8.09
N LYS A 115 8.70 -12.49 7.82
CA LYS A 115 10.06 -12.42 8.39
C LYS A 115 10.04 -12.34 9.91
N LEU A 116 9.08 -11.62 10.49
CA LEU A 116 8.90 -11.49 11.93
C LEU A 116 8.13 -12.67 12.58
N GLY A 117 7.71 -13.66 11.80
CA GLY A 117 7.07 -14.88 12.30
C GLY A 117 5.58 -14.76 12.62
N TYR A 118 4.91 -13.68 12.18
CA TYR A 118 3.45 -13.56 12.32
C TYR A 118 2.73 -14.67 11.56
N LYS A 119 1.62 -15.15 12.11
CA LYS A 119 0.81 -16.23 11.51
C LYS A 119 -0.20 -15.72 10.49
N GLY A 120 -0.46 -14.43 10.49
CA GLY A 120 -1.40 -13.79 9.60
C GLY A 120 -1.24 -12.28 9.58
N VAL A 121 -2.02 -11.65 8.71
CA VAL A 121 -2.08 -10.20 8.52
C VAL A 121 -3.51 -9.72 8.60
N VAL A 122 -3.71 -8.50 9.11
CA VAL A 122 -5.01 -7.82 9.10
C VAL A 122 -4.85 -6.50 8.36
N THR A 123 -5.81 -6.17 7.50
CA THR A 123 -5.87 -4.87 6.84
C THR A 123 -7.28 -4.29 6.88
N ALA A 124 -7.38 -2.97 7.09
CA ALA A 124 -8.62 -2.21 6.97
C ALA A 124 -8.60 -1.40 5.68
N THR A 125 -9.57 -1.61 4.79
CA THR A 125 -9.61 -0.96 3.50
C THR A 125 -10.93 -1.20 2.76
N SER A 126 -11.40 -0.22 2.05
CA SER A 126 -12.51 -0.31 1.11
C SER A 126 -12.08 -0.52 -0.35
N GLY A 127 -10.79 -0.75 -0.62
CA GLY A 127 -10.27 -0.70 -1.98
C GLY A 127 -9.29 -1.81 -2.36
N ASN A 128 -8.55 -1.55 -3.42
CA ASN A 128 -7.57 -2.48 -4.02
C ASN A 128 -6.46 -2.92 -3.07
N TYR A 129 -6.27 -2.24 -1.95
CA TYR A 129 -5.23 -2.63 -0.99
C TYR A 129 -5.56 -3.94 -0.28
N GLY A 130 -6.83 -4.20 0.03
CA GLY A 130 -7.25 -5.50 0.58
C GLY A 130 -6.89 -6.66 -0.34
N ALA A 131 -7.23 -6.54 -1.62
CA ALA A 131 -6.88 -7.55 -2.61
C ALA A 131 -5.36 -7.73 -2.78
N ALA A 132 -4.59 -6.65 -2.67
CA ALA A 132 -3.13 -6.73 -2.72
C ALA A 132 -2.54 -7.46 -1.50
N VAL A 133 -3.03 -7.16 -0.29
CA VAL A 133 -2.61 -7.84 0.94
C VAL A 133 -3.03 -9.31 0.91
N ALA A 134 -4.27 -9.61 0.51
CA ALA A 134 -4.75 -10.99 0.38
C ALA A 134 -3.92 -11.81 -0.62
N SER A 135 -3.60 -11.22 -1.79
CA SER A 135 -2.73 -11.85 -2.79
C SER A 135 -1.35 -12.19 -2.22
N GLN A 136 -0.71 -11.26 -1.54
CA GLN A 136 0.62 -11.49 -0.96
C GLN A 136 0.57 -12.46 0.22
N ALA A 137 -0.46 -12.39 1.05
CA ALA A 137 -0.65 -13.32 2.16
C ALA A 137 -0.82 -14.77 1.67
N ALA A 138 -1.60 -14.97 0.61
CA ALA A 138 -1.75 -16.28 -0.03
C ALA A 138 -0.41 -16.84 -0.53
N MET A 139 0.40 -16.02 -1.19
CA MET A 139 1.72 -16.42 -1.71
C MET A 139 2.71 -16.80 -0.58
N TYR A 140 2.63 -16.14 0.57
CA TYR A 140 3.45 -16.46 1.74
C TYR A 140 2.85 -17.54 2.66
N GLY A 141 1.64 -18.05 2.36
CA GLY A 141 0.93 -19.02 3.20
C GLY A 141 0.53 -18.43 4.56
N LEU A 142 0.24 -17.13 4.62
CA LEU A 142 -0.24 -16.46 5.81
C LEU A 142 -1.76 -16.35 5.81
N LYS A 143 -2.37 -16.41 6.99
CA LYS A 143 -3.78 -16.03 7.17
C LYS A 143 -3.96 -14.55 6.84
N CYS A 144 -5.13 -14.20 6.31
CA CYS A 144 -5.44 -12.80 5.96
C CYS A 144 -6.87 -12.47 6.39
N ILE A 145 -7.03 -11.36 7.10
CA ILE A 145 -8.33 -10.79 7.44
C ILE A 145 -8.39 -9.39 6.83
N VAL A 146 -9.44 -9.14 6.05
CA VAL A 146 -9.71 -7.83 5.43
C VAL A 146 -10.96 -7.25 6.08
N VAL A 147 -10.82 -6.14 6.78
CA VAL A 147 -11.94 -5.40 7.36
C VAL A 147 -12.28 -4.26 6.42
N GLN A 148 -13.53 -4.20 5.95
CA GLN A 148 -13.94 -3.20 4.98
C GLN A 148 -15.32 -2.61 5.26
N GLU A 149 -15.47 -1.34 4.97
CA GLU A 149 -16.73 -0.61 4.98
C GLU A 149 -17.40 -0.76 3.62
N CYS A 150 -18.67 -1.16 3.61
CA CYS A 150 -19.43 -1.45 2.39
C CYS A 150 -20.35 -0.32 1.95
N TYR A 151 -20.61 0.66 2.82
CA TYR A 151 -21.50 1.78 2.55
C TYR A 151 -20.76 3.10 2.69
N ASP A 152 -21.16 4.09 1.89
CA ASP A 152 -20.66 5.45 2.05
C ASP A 152 -21.37 6.18 3.21
N SER A 153 -20.97 7.42 3.48
CA SER A 153 -21.55 8.24 4.54
C SER A 153 -23.05 8.54 4.38
N ARG A 154 -23.63 8.23 3.22
CA ARG A 154 -25.06 8.37 2.93
C ARG A 154 -25.81 7.05 3.09
N GLY A 155 -25.12 5.98 3.52
CA GLY A 155 -25.70 4.64 3.60
C GLY A 155 -25.92 3.97 2.23
N VAL A 156 -25.28 4.48 1.17
CA VAL A 156 -25.36 3.88 -0.17
C VAL A 156 -24.28 2.83 -0.32
N GLY A 157 -24.70 1.59 -0.63
CA GLY A 157 -23.77 0.49 -0.90
C GLY A 157 -22.89 0.77 -2.11
N GLN A 158 -21.62 0.38 -2.02
CA GLN A 158 -20.62 0.58 -3.06
C GLN A 158 -20.35 -0.76 -3.79
N PRO A 159 -20.93 -0.99 -4.99
CA PRO A 159 -20.81 -2.26 -5.71
C PRO A 159 -19.37 -2.70 -5.93
N GLU A 160 -18.47 -1.76 -6.22
CA GLU A 160 -17.04 -2.04 -6.41
C GLU A 160 -16.33 -2.54 -5.15
N ILE A 161 -16.85 -2.23 -3.95
CA ILE A 161 -16.31 -2.76 -2.69
C ILE A 161 -16.70 -4.22 -2.55
N VAL A 162 -17.92 -4.58 -2.89
CA VAL A 162 -18.41 -5.97 -2.85
C VAL A 162 -17.61 -6.85 -3.82
N GLU A 163 -17.31 -6.35 -5.02
CA GLU A 163 -16.47 -7.09 -5.97
C GLU A 163 -15.03 -7.27 -5.49
N LYS A 164 -14.48 -6.27 -4.83
CA LYS A 164 -13.15 -6.38 -4.20
C LYS A 164 -13.15 -7.36 -3.03
N ALA A 165 -14.26 -7.46 -2.28
CA ALA A 165 -14.44 -8.48 -1.25
C ALA A 165 -14.35 -9.89 -1.84
N ARG A 166 -15.11 -10.17 -2.89
CA ARG A 166 -15.07 -11.46 -3.60
C ARG A 166 -13.67 -11.83 -4.06
N LYS A 167 -12.91 -10.83 -4.55
CA LYS A 167 -11.51 -11.05 -4.92
C LYS A 167 -10.64 -11.43 -3.71
N CYS A 168 -10.84 -10.80 -2.57
CA CYS A 168 -10.11 -11.14 -1.34
C CYS A 168 -10.46 -12.57 -0.88
N GLU A 169 -11.74 -12.94 -0.89
CA GLU A 169 -12.23 -14.27 -0.54
C GLU A 169 -11.67 -15.35 -1.49
N ALA A 170 -11.66 -15.08 -2.81
CA ALA A 170 -11.08 -15.97 -3.79
C ALA A 170 -9.57 -16.21 -3.58
N LEU A 171 -8.87 -15.28 -2.94
CA LEU A 171 -7.48 -15.39 -2.55
C LEU A 171 -7.29 -16.01 -1.14
N GLY A 172 -8.37 -16.49 -0.51
CA GLY A 172 -8.35 -17.16 0.78
C GLY A 172 -8.36 -16.24 2.00
N ALA A 173 -8.69 -14.97 1.84
CA ALA A 173 -8.85 -14.04 2.96
C ALA A 173 -10.25 -14.16 3.58
N GLU A 174 -10.34 -13.99 4.88
CA GLU A 174 -11.58 -13.73 5.59
C GLU A 174 -11.93 -12.25 5.41
N VAL A 175 -13.19 -11.95 5.05
CA VAL A 175 -13.64 -10.57 4.83
C VAL A 175 -14.70 -10.20 5.85
N VAL A 176 -14.39 -9.22 6.69
CA VAL A 176 -15.34 -8.64 7.65
C VAL A 176 -15.92 -7.37 7.03
N GLN A 177 -17.20 -7.42 6.68
CA GLN A 177 -17.93 -6.31 6.07
C GLN A 177 -18.69 -5.54 7.13
N LEU A 178 -18.43 -4.23 7.20
CA LEU A 178 -19.09 -3.31 8.13
C LEU A 178 -20.07 -2.41 7.38
N SER A 179 -21.20 -2.15 8.01
CA SER A 179 -22.22 -1.25 7.46
C SER A 179 -21.87 0.23 7.66
N VAL A 180 -21.07 0.56 8.67
CA VAL A 180 -20.74 1.96 9.04
C VAL A 180 -19.24 2.15 9.33
N GLY A 181 -18.71 3.30 8.88
CA GLY A 181 -17.29 3.61 8.96
C GLY A 181 -16.70 3.84 10.37
N PRO A 182 -17.40 4.47 11.31
CA PRO A 182 -16.85 4.73 12.65
C PRO A 182 -16.42 3.48 13.40
N GLU A 183 -17.04 2.34 13.14
CA GLU A 183 -16.70 1.06 13.78
C GLU A 183 -15.44 0.40 13.20
N LEU A 184 -15.01 0.83 12.01
CA LEU A 184 -13.92 0.19 11.28
C LEU A 184 -12.65 0.07 12.13
N PHE A 185 -12.24 1.15 12.79
CA PHE A 185 -11.01 1.15 13.58
C PHE A 185 -11.14 0.34 14.87
N TYR A 186 -12.30 0.37 15.51
CA TYR A 186 -12.58 -0.43 16.69
C TYR A 186 -12.50 -1.93 16.38
N ILE A 187 -13.21 -2.38 15.38
CA ILE A 187 -13.21 -3.79 14.93
C ILE A 187 -11.80 -4.21 14.48
N PHE A 188 -11.13 -3.37 13.72
CA PHE A 188 -9.78 -3.62 13.26
C PHE A 188 -8.79 -3.81 14.43
N LEU A 189 -8.82 -2.94 15.44
CA LEU A 189 -7.98 -3.05 16.64
C LEU A 189 -8.32 -4.29 17.46
N SER A 190 -9.61 -4.60 17.63
CA SER A 190 -10.07 -5.80 18.33
C SER A 190 -9.56 -7.07 17.66
N ILE A 191 -9.66 -7.16 16.34
CA ILE A 191 -9.14 -8.31 15.57
C ILE A 191 -7.61 -8.42 15.72
N LEU A 192 -6.88 -7.32 15.66
CA LEU A 192 -5.42 -7.34 15.88
C LEU A 192 -5.05 -7.83 17.27
N GLU A 193 -5.78 -7.38 18.31
CA GLU A 193 -5.53 -7.78 19.68
C GLU A 193 -5.84 -9.25 19.94
N GLU A 194 -6.93 -9.75 19.36
CA GLU A 194 -7.35 -11.15 19.54
C GLU A 194 -6.50 -12.14 18.74
N THR A 195 -6.15 -11.78 17.51
CA THR A 195 -5.40 -12.70 16.63
C THR A 195 -3.91 -12.65 16.82
N GLY A 196 -3.37 -11.53 17.29
CA GLY A 196 -1.95 -11.26 17.30
C GLY A 196 -1.34 -11.19 15.89
N TYR A 197 -2.15 -10.93 14.87
CA TYR A 197 -1.68 -10.81 13.49
C TYR A 197 -1.00 -9.48 13.21
N PHE A 198 -0.23 -9.46 12.14
CA PHE A 198 0.48 -8.25 11.71
C PHE A 198 -0.49 -7.21 11.13
N ASN A 199 -0.29 -5.95 11.51
CA ASN A 199 -1.03 -4.83 10.98
C ASN A 199 -0.48 -4.41 9.62
N ALA A 200 -1.09 -4.89 8.54
CA ALA A 200 -0.74 -4.54 7.18
C ALA A 200 -1.41 -3.24 6.69
N SER A 201 -2.29 -2.61 7.51
CA SER A 201 -3.08 -1.45 7.09
C SER A 201 -2.31 -0.14 7.09
N LEU A 202 -1.33 0.00 7.97
CA LEU A 202 -0.60 1.25 8.17
C LEU A 202 0.32 1.62 7.01
N TYR A 203 0.60 2.91 6.90
CA TYR A 203 1.73 3.43 6.12
C TYR A 203 3.03 3.21 6.90
N THR A 204 3.36 1.95 7.14
CA THR A 204 4.62 1.58 7.76
C THR A 204 5.79 1.91 6.84
N PRO A 205 7.00 2.11 7.37
CA PRO A 205 8.19 2.30 6.54
C PRO A 205 8.40 1.13 5.57
N TYR A 206 8.07 -0.09 5.97
CA TYR A 206 8.11 -1.28 5.10
C TYR A 206 7.20 -1.12 3.88
N ALA A 207 5.96 -0.72 4.12
CA ALA A 207 4.97 -0.52 3.07
C ALA A 207 5.36 0.59 2.08
N ILE A 208 5.93 1.69 2.57
CA ILE A 208 6.40 2.79 1.72
C ILE A 208 7.64 2.38 0.93
N ALA A 209 8.58 1.66 1.54
CA ALA A 209 9.75 1.13 0.86
C ALA A 209 9.35 0.31 -0.38
N GLY A 210 8.30 -0.51 -0.28
CA GLY A 210 7.78 -1.27 -1.42
C GLY A 210 7.33 -0.41 -2.60
N VAL A 211 6.86 0.82 -2.36
CA VAL A 211 6.45 1.75 -3.43
C VAL A 211 7.65 2.48 -4.05
N GLU A 212 8.79 2.54 -3.38
CA GLU A 212 9.98 3.22 -3.92
C GLU A 212 10.45 2.60 -5.24
N THR A 213 10.28 1.30 -5.43
CA THR A 213 10.61 0.63 -6.70
C THR A 213 9.81 1.18 -7.89
N LEU A 214 8.61 1.75 -7.66
CA LEU A 214 7.84 2.37 -8.73
C LEU A 214 8.57 3.58 -9.33
N GLY A 215 9.02 4.50 -8.48
CA GLY A 215 9.77 5.67 -8.95
C GLY A 215 11.13 5.28 -9.54
N TYR A 216 11.83 4.36 -8.90
CA TYR A 216 13.11 3.84 -9.39
C TYR A 216 12.96 3.24 -10.79
N GLU A 217 11.99 2.35 -11.02
CA GLU A 217 11.73 1.75 -12.33
C GLU A 217 11.36 2.79 -13.39
N ILE A 218 10.57 3.82 -13.05
CA ILE A 218 10.24 4.90 -13.97
C ILE A 218 11.52 5.55 -14.50
N ALA A 219 12.44 5.94 -13.62
CA ALA A 219 13.70 6.55 -14.04
C ALA A 219 14.55 5.58 -14.88
N MET A 220 14.76 4.36 -14.41
CA MET A 220 15.60 3.38 -15.10
C MET A 220 15.06 3.02 -16.48
N GLN A 221 13.75 2.75 -16.61
CA GLN A 221 13.13 2.42 -17.89
C GLN A 221 13.11 3.60 -18.87
N PHE A 222 13.03 4.86 -18.38
CA PHE A 222 13.15 6.04 -19.22
C PHE A 222 14.58 6.23 -19.72
N ARG A 223 15.58 6.08 -18.86
CA ARG A 223 17.01 6.15 -19.27
C ARG A 223 17.34 5.08 -20.29
N GLU A 224 16.90 3.85 -20.07
CA GLU A 224 17.11 2.75 -21.01
C GLU A 224 16.47 3.02 -22.39
N LYS A 225 15.22 3.50 -22.40
CA LYS A 225 14.44 3.67 -23.61
C LYS A 225 14.69 4.98 -24.35
N PHE A 226 15.03 6.07 -23.62
CA PHE A 226 15.12 7.41 -24.18
C PHE A 226 16.43 8.13 -23.87
N GLY A 227 17.36 7.54 -23.14
CA GLY A 227 18.65 8.13 -22.76
C GLY A 227 18.56 9.28 -21.77
N LYS A 228 17.39 9.50 -21.14
CA LYS A 228 17.15 10.59 -20.19
C LYS A 228 16.07 10.25 -19.18
N ASP A 229 16.00 11.01 -18.11
CA ASP A 229 14.90 10.94 -17.14
C ASP A 229 13.60 11.58 -17.70
N PRO A 230 12.42 11.24 -17.17
CA PRO A 230 11.20 11.97 -17.47
C PRO A 230 11.29 13.40 -16.91
N ASP A 231 10.81 14.37 -17.67
CA ASP A 231 10.82 15.77 -17.24
C ASP A 231 9.82 16.04 -16.10
N VAL A 232 8.71 15.28 -16.08
CA VAL A 232 7.65 15.37 -15.07
C VAL A 232 7.08 13.99 -14.80
N VAL A 233 6.87 13.68 -13.53
CA VAL A 233 6.14 12.48 -13.08
C VAL A 233 4.92 12.93 -12.28
N ILE A 234 3.74 12.45 -12.68
CA ILE A 234 2.47 12.72 -12.01
C ILE A 234 2.05 11.46 -11.27
N ALA A 235 1.87 11.56 -9.96
CA ALA A 235 1.41 10.48 -9.11
C ALA A 235 0.18 10.92 -8.31
N THR A 236 -0.77 9.99 -8.09
CA THR A 236 -1.94 10.27 -7.26
C THR A 236 -1.54 10.51 -5.80
N ASN A 237 -2.17 11.50 -5.18
CA ASN A 237 -1.98 11.84 -3.77
C ASN A 237 -3.31 11.80 -3.01
N ALA A 238 -3.63 10.64 -2.42
CA ALA A 238 -4.74 10.50 -1.47
C ALA A 238 -4.16 10.48 -0.04
N GLY A 239 -3.85 9.32 0.51
CA GLY A 239 -3.15 9.19 1.80
C GLY A 239 -1.63 9.42 1.76
N GLY A 240 -1.08 9.92 0.66
CA GLY A 240 0.33 10.29 0.51
C GLY A 240 1.28 9.16 0.12
N GLY A 241 0.97 7.90 0.41
CA GLY A 241 1.91 6.78 0.25
C GLY A 241 2.40 6.56 -1.18
N ASN A 242 1.54 6.76 -2.19
CA ASN A 242 1.95 6.62 -3.59
C ASN A 242 2.94 7.72 -3.98
N LEU A 243 2.55 8.97 -3.76
CA LEU A 243 3.40 10.13 -4.10
C LEU A 243 4.75 10.07 -3.36
N THR A 244 4.72 9.79 -2.05
CA THR A 244 5.93 9.71 -1.23
C THR A 244 6.86 8.59 -1.71
N GLY A 245 6.35 7.37 -1.89
CA GLY A 245 7.16 6.24 -2.34
C GLY A 245 7.73 6.48 -3.75
N THR A 246 6.92 6.96 -4.68
CA THR A 246 7.37 7.28 -6.04
C THR A 246 8.47 8.35 -6.03
N ALA A 247 8.27 9.46 -5.30
CA ALA A 247 9.27 10.52 -5.20
C ALA A 247 10.59 10.05 -4.57
N ARG A 248 10.50 9.20 -3.52
CA ARG A 248 11.69 8.61 -2.90
C ARG A 248 12.43 7.69 -3.86
N GLY A 249 11.70 6.88 -4.62
CA GLY A 249 12.28 6.00 -5.63
C GLY A 249 12.99 6.76 -6.76
N LEU A 250 12.39 7.84 -7.26
CA LEU A 250 13.01 8.72 -8.24
C LEU A 250 14.32 9.38 -7.73
N ARG A 251 14.39 9.69 -6.43
CA ARG A 251 15.63 10.24 -5.82
C ARG A 251 16.73 9.20 -5.62
N LYS A 252 16.38 7.92 -5.54
CA LYS A 252 17.33 6.81 -5.38
C LYS A 252 17.91 6.33 -6.73
N ALA A 253 17.22 6.64 -7.81
CA ALA A 253 17.68 6.36 -9.17
C ALA A 253 18.73 7.36 -9.65
#